data_777c3e9c162ea24cfca78136de1f2129
#
_entry.id   777c3e9c162ea24cfca78136de1f2129
#
_cell.length_a   1.000
_cell.length_b   1.000
_cell.length_c   1.000
_cell.angle_alpha   90.00
_cell.angle_beta   90.00
_cell.angle_gamma   90.00
#
_symmetry.space_group_name_H-M   'P 1'
#
loop_
_entity.id
_entity.type
_entity.pdbx_description
1 polymer ?
#
loop_
_entity_poly.entity_id
_entity_poly.type
_entity_poly.pdbx_seq_one_letter_code
_entity_poly.pdbx_strand_id
1 'polypeptide(L)'
;MKKADILLVDDEVVFTTNMSRLLTSRGYQVTTVKNGEEALAVLKQKPFDVMVLDLKMPVMDGITTLQQMKALNLLTEVLILTGHGSMDTAFQAIEMGAYDYVTKPCEIAELVSKIEAAHARKRVKEKKN
;
A
#
# COMPACT_ATOMS: atom_id res chain seq x y z
N MET A 1 -17.22 -4.94 12.09
CA MET A 1 -16.57 -5.19 10.80
C MET A 1 -15.08 -5.45 10.97
N LYS A 2 -14.56 -6.39 10.22
CA LYS A 2 -13.13 -6.70 10.26
C LYS A 2 -12.34 -5.54 9.66
N LYS A 3 -11.26 -5.16 10.34
CA LYS A 3 -10.36 -4.14 9.82
C LYS A 3 -9.51 -4.67 8.68
N ALA A 4 -8.98 -3.76 7.85
CA ALA A 4 -8.21 -4.12 6.68
C ALA A 4 -6.96 -4.93 7.04
N ASP A 5 -6.62 -5.86 6.16
CA ASP A 5 -5.36 -6.60 6.19
C ASP A 5 -4.39 -5.81 5.31
N ILE A 6 -3.30 -5.33 5.87
CA ILE A 6 -2.43 -4.33 5.24
C ILE A 6 -1.07 -4.94 4.91
N LEU A 7 -0.60 -4.67 3.69
CA LEU A 7 0.77 -4.95 3.28
C LEU A 7 1.51 -3.62 3.18
N LEU A 8 2.54 -3.44 4.00
CA LEU A 8 3.33 -2.22 4.05
C LEU A 8 4.67 -2.47 3.38
N VAL A 9 4.93 -1.76 2.28
CA VAL A 9 6.10 -1.98 1.42
C VAL A 9 7.00 -0.75 1.45
N ASP A 10 8.14 -0.85 2.15
CA ASP A 10 9.05 0.28 2.31
C ASP A 10 10.38 -0.25 2.82
N ASP A 11 11.48 0.26 2.28
CA ASP A 11 12.82 -0.17 2.70
C ASP A 11 13.35 0.55 3.94
N GLU A 12 12.66 1.59 4.41
CA GLU A 12 13.05 2.32 5.60
C GLU A 12 12.55 1.58 6.85
N VAL A 13 13.43 0.80 7.48
CA VAL A 13 13.07 -0.08 8.60
C VAL A 13 12.47 0.69 9.77
N VAL A 14 13.02 1.87 10.10
CA VAL A 14 12.49 2.69 11.20
C VAL A 14 11.05 3.09 10.93
N PHE A 15 10.77 3.54 9.70
CA PHE A 15 9.42 3.95 9.31
C PHE A 15 8.46 2.77 9.40
N THR A 16 8.81 1.62 8.81
CA THR A 16 7.91 0.46 8.78
C THR A 16 7.66 -0.10 10.17
N THR A 17 8.69 -0.14 11.02
CA THR A 17 8.53 -0.64 12.38
C THR A 17 7.57 0.25 13.17
N ASN A 18 7.76 1.57 13.11
CA ASN A 18 6.91 2.50 13.86
C ASN A 18 5.49 2.49 13.31
N MET A 19 5.33 2.52 11.98
CA MET A 19 4.01 2.56 11.37
C MET A 19 3.26 1.25 11.60
N SER A 20 3.95 0.12 11.50
CA SER A 20 3.34 -1.18 11.77
C SER A 20 2.82 -1.27 13.20
N ARG A 21 3.62 -0.76 14.16
CA ARG A 21 3.20 -0.74 15.57
C ARG A 21 1.95 0.11 15.77
N LEU A 22 1.92 1.30 15.17
CA LEU A 22 0.78 2.21 15.31
C LEU A 22 -0.49 1.61 14.68
N LEU A 23 -0.36 1.00 13.51
CA LEU A 23 -1.50 0.38 12.85
C LEU A 23 -1.99 -0.85 13.61
N THR A 24 -1.07 -1.67 14.10
CA THR A 24 -1.43 -2.86 14.87
C THR A 24 -2.17 -2.47 16.14
N SER A 25 -1.76 -1.37 16.80
CA SER A 25 -2.43 -0.91 18.02
C SER A 25 -3.85 -0.43 17.73
N ARG A 26 -4.17 -0.14 16.49
CA ARG A 26 -5.53 0.24 16.08
C ARG A 26 -6.35 -0.95 15.58
N GLY A 27 -5.81 -2.15 15.66
CA GLY A 27 -6.54 -3.36 15.32
C GLY A 27 -6.31 -3.89 13.91
N TYR A 28 -5.40 -3.30 13.15
CA TYR A 28 -5.09 -3.79 11.81
C TYR A 28 -4.10 -4.95 11.88
N GLN A 29 -4.20 -5.86 10.91
CA GLN A 29 -3.16 -6.85 10.68
C GLN A 29 -2.21 -6.29 9.64
N VAL A 30 -0.91 -6.27 9.96
CA VAL A 30 0.09 -5.62 9.11
C VAL A 30 1.21 -6.60 8.80
N THR A 31 1.51 -6.76 7.53
CA THR A 31 2.69 -7.47 7.06
C THR A 31 3.62 -6.43 6.43
N THR A 32 4.91 -6.48 6.78
CA THR A 32 5.89 -5.54 6.22
C THR A 32 6.87 -6.28 5.33
N VAL A 33 7.19 -5.67 4.18
CA VAL A 33 8.22 -6.17 3.28
C VAL A 33 9.08 -4.99 2.85
N LYS A 34 10.27 -5.26 2.34
CA LYS A 34 11.28 -4.24 2.09
C LYS A 34 11.36 -3.77 0.65
N ASN A 35 10.81 -4.51 -0.28
CA ASN A 35 10.92 -4.17 -1.70
C ASN A 35 9.77 -4.78 -2.49
N GLY A 36 9.71 -4.44 -3.78
CA GLY A 36 8.64 -4.88 -4.64
C GLY A 36 8.62 -6.37 -4.92
N GLU A 37 9.79 -7.00 -5.00
CA GLU A 37 9.84 -8.45 -5.21
C GLU A 37 9.21 -9.20 -4.06
N GLU A 38 9.54 -8.80 -2.82
CA GLU A 38 8.94 -9.40 -1.63
C GLU A 38 7.44 -9.16 -1.60
N ALA A 39 7.02 -7.94 -2.00
CA ALA A 39 5.59 -7.62 -2.04
C ALA A 39 4.84 -8.53 -2.98
N LEU A 40 5.37 -8.72 -4.20
CA LEU A 40 4.72 -9.58 -5.18
C LEU A 40 4.66 -11.03 -4.72
N ALA A 41 5.72 -11.52 -4.06
CA ALA A 41 5.74 -12.88 -3.54
C ALA A 41 4.65 -13.10 -2.49
N VAL A 42 4.49 -12.14 -1.57
CA VAL A 42 3.50 -12.24 -0.50
C VAL A 42 2.07 -12.10 -1.06
N LEU A 43 1.89 -11.22 -2.05
CA LEU A 43 0.58 -11.04 -2.70
C LEU A 43 0.10 -12.30 -3.39
N LYS A 44 1.02 -13.14 -3.85
CA LYS A 44 0.66 -14.42 -4.48
C LYS A 44 0.26 -15.48 -3.45
N GLN A 45 0.66 -15.31 -2.19
CA GLN A 45 0.45 -16.30 -1.15
C GLN A 45 -0.82 -16.08 -0.35
N LYS A 46 -1.23 -14.81 -0.14
CA LYS A 46 -2.43 -14.51 0.61
C LYS A 46 -3.02 -13.20 0.14
N PRO A 47 -4.34 -13.02 0.32
CA PRO A 47 -4.98 -11.76 -0.06
C PRO A 47 -4.68 -10.66 0.95
N PHE A 48 -4.64 -9.43 0.46
CA PHE A 48 -4.54 -8.22 1.28
C PHE A 48 -5.62 -7.24 0.84
N ASP A 49 -6.10 -6.44 1.78
CA ASP A 49 -7.11 -5.43 1.44
C ASP A 49 -6.47 -4.17 0.88
N VAL A 50 -5.40 -3.71 1.49
CA VAL A 50 -4.72 -2.47 1.10
C VAL A 50 -3.21 -2.69 1.14
N MET A 51 -2.53 -2.27 0.08
CA MET A 51 -1.06 -2.22 0.05
C MET A 51 -0.63 -0.77 0.13
N VAL A 52 0.23 -0.45 1.09
CA VAL A 52 0.84 0.87 1.23
C VAL A 52 2.24 0.75 0.65
N LEU A 53 2.48 1.44 -0.46
CA LEU A 53 3.65 1.21 -1.31
C LEU A 53 4.51 2.47 -1.44
N ASP A 54 5.76 2.38 -0.99
CA ASP A 54 6.75 3.43 -1.22
C ASP A 54 7.17 3.40 -2.69
N LEU A 55 7.25 4.57 -3.32
CA LEU A 55 7.65 4.67 -4.73
C LEU A 55 9.14 4.54 -4.93
N LYS A 56 9.94 4.95 -3.94
CA LYS A 56 11.42 4.91 -4.06
C LYS A 56 11.97 3.75 -3.27
N MET A 57 12.27 2.67 -3.96
CA MET A 57 12.85 1.49 -3.33
C MET A 57 13.99 0.96 -4.20
N PRO A 58 15.02 0.34 -3.59
CA PRO A 58 16.03 -0.36 -4.37
C PRO A 58 15.44 -1.64 -4.98
N VAL A 59 16.14 -2.22 -5.93
CA VAL A 59 15.80 -3.49 -6.59
C VAL A 59 14.63 -3.34 -7.56
N MET A 60 13.44 -3.04 -7.04
CA MET A 60 12.25 -2.84 -7.88
C MET A 60 11.47 -1.66 -7.32
N ASP A 61 11.36 -0.58 -8.10
CA ASP A 61 10.66 0.63 -7.66
C ASP A 61 9.14 0.41 -7.61
N GLY A 62 8.46 1.41 -7.05
CA GLY A 62 7.01 1.31 -6.85
C GLY A 62 6.20 1.20 -8.13
N ILE A 63 6.60 1.92 -9.17
CA ILE A 63 5.88 1.88 -10.46
C ILE A 63 6.01 0.49 -11.10
N THR A 64 7.22 -0.07 -11.11
CA THR A 64 7.43 -1.42 -11.64
C THR A 64 6.64 -2.45 -10.84
N THR A 65 6.64 -2.32 -9.51
CA THR A 65 5.86 -3.20 -8.63
C THR A 65 4.38 -3.13 -8.99
N LEU A 66 3.86 -1.92 -9.18
CA LEU A 66 2.45 -1.72 -9.50
C LEU A 66 2.10 -2.31 -10.87
N GLN A 67 2.98 -2.15 -11.86
CA GLN A 67 2.78 -2.75 -13.18
C GLN A 67 2.66 -4.27 -13.08
N GLN A 68 3.56 -4.91 -12.35
CA GLN A 68 3.54 -6.36 -12.21
C GLN A 68 2.35 -6.84 -11.38
N MET A 69 1.94 -6.06 -10.39
CA MET A 69 0.77 -6.36 -9.60
C MET A 69 -0.50 -6.38 -10.44
N LYS A 70 -0.61 -5.48 -11.41
CA LYS A 70 -1.78 -5.45 -12.32
C LYS A 70 -1.93 -6.76 -13.08
N ALA A 71 -0.81 -7.39 -13.44
CA ALA A 71 -0.85 -8.67 -14.14
C ALA A 71 -1.40 -9.81 -13.26
N LEU A 72 -1.41 -9.64 -11.95
CA LEU A 72 -1.98 -10.62 -11.03
C LEU A 72 -3.49 -10.49 -10.88
N ASN A 73 -4.07 -9.42 -11.40
CA ASN A 73 -5.51 -9.20 -11.40
C ASN A 73 -6.13 -9.26 -9.99
N LEU A 74 -5.49 -8.58 -9.04
CA LEU A 74 -5.91 -8.58 -7.64
C LEU A 74 -6.88 -7.44 -7.35
N LEU A 75 -7.72 -7.62 -6.34
CA LEU A 75 -8.64 -6.58 -5.87
C LEU A 75 -8.01 -5.66 -4.82
N THR A 76 -6.80 -5.99 -4.34
CA THR A 76 -6.06 -5.18 -3.37
C THR A 76 -5.95 -3.74 -3.85
N GLU A 77 -6.33 -2.79 -3.01
CA GLU A 77 -6.14 -1.38 -3.32
C GLU A 77 -4.75 -0.92 -2.93
N VAL A 78 -4.23 0.06 -3.64
CA VAL A 78 -2.87 0.56 -3.41
C VAL A 78 -2.92 2.02 -2.98
N LEU A 79 -2.26 2.31 -1.86
CA LEU A 79 -1.95 3.67 -1.42
C LEU A 79 -0.47 3.91 -1.63
N ILE A 80 -0.13 5.04 -2.22
CA ILE A 80 1.25 5.38 -2.53
C ILE A 80 1.85 6.23 -1.40
N LEU A 81 3.04 5.86 -0.94
CA LEU A 81 3.85 6.72 -0.07
C LEU A 81 4.84 7.46 -0.96
N THR A 82 4.88 8.78 -0.83
CA THR A 82 5.75 9.59 -1.67
C THR A 82 6.45 10.66 -0.84
N GLY A 83 7.72 10.92 -1.13
CA GLY A 83 8.47 12.01 -0.52
C GLY A 83 8.39 13.26 -1.37
N HIS A 84 9.09 14.31 -0.91
CA HIS A 84 9.16 15.55 -1.68
C HIS A 84 9.79 15.30 -3.04
N GLY A 85 9.24 15.93 -4.08
CA GLY A 85 9.76 15.82 -5.42
C GLY A 85 9.31 14.61 -6.21
N SER A 86 8.42 13.79 -5.65
CA SER A 86 7.94 12.57 -6.29
C SER A 86 6.47 12.64 -6.72
N MET A 87 5.89 13.84 -6.80
CA MET A 87 4.45 13.98 -7.08
C MET A 87 4.08 13.53 -8.48
N ASP A 88 4.93 13.76 -9.48
CA ASP A 88 4.63 13.30 -10.84
C ASP A 88 4.51 11.77 -10.89
N THR A 89 5.40 11.08 -10.18
CA THR A 89 5.36 9.62 -10.10
C THR A 89 4.14 9.13 -9.35
N ALA A 90 3.74 9.85 -8.28
CA ALA A 90 2.52 9.51 -7.54
C ALA A 90 1.29 9.65 -8.42
N PHE A 91 1.20 10.72 -9.22
CA PHE A 91 0.08 10.89 -10.15
C PHE A 91 0.07 9.80 -11.22
N GLN A 92 1.25 9.41 -11.72
CA GLN A 92 1.34 8.29 -12.65
C GLN A 92 0.79 7.00 -12.03
N ALA A 93 1.11 6.74 -10.78
CA ALA A 93 0.61 5.55 -10.08
C ALA A 93 -0.91 5.57 -9.95
N ILE A 94 -1.48 6.74 -9.67
CA ILE A 94 -2.93 6.89 -9.57
C ILE A 94 -3.59 6.62 -10.93
N GLU A 95 -3.00 7.12 -12.01
CA GLU A 95 -3.49 6.83 -13.37
C GLU A 95 -3.43 5.33 -13.67
N MET A 96 -2.50 4.60 -13.05
CA MET A 96 -2.37 3.16 -13.19
C MET A 96 -3.35 2.39 -12.30
N GLY A 97 -4.14 3.07 -11.47
CA GLY A 97 -5.15 2.43 -10.65
C GLY A 97 -4.95 2.52 -9.14
N ALA A 98 -3.85 3.12 -8.67
CA ALA A 98 -3.68 3.33 -7.23
C ALA A 98 -4.82 4.22 -6.70
N TYR A 99 -5.24 3.98 -5.47
CA TYR A 99 -6.36 4.70 -4.90
C TYR A 99 -6.04 6.17 -4.65
N ASP A 100 -4.90 6.42 -3.99
CA ASP A 100 -4.51 7.78 -3.59
C ASP A 100 -3.05 7.74 -3.16
N TYR A 101 -2.55 8.86 -2.65
CA TYR A 101 -1.19 8.95 -2.13
C TYR A 101 -1.18 9.61 -0.76
N VAL A 102 -0.09 9.41 -0.03
CA VAL A 102 0.19 10.07 1.26
C VAL A 102 1.65 10.50 1.22
N THR A 103 1.94 11.73 1.64
CA THR A 103 3.31 12.23 1.64
C THR A 103 4.03 11.86 2.94
N LYS A 104 5.31 11.52 2.83
CA LYS A 104 6.17 11.32 3.99
C LYS A 104 6.84 12.63 4.39
N PRO A 105 6.92 12.93 5.68
CA PRO A 105 6.36 12.19 6.81
C PRO A 105 4.84 12.35 6.86
N CYS A 106 4.15 11.32 7.35
CA CYS A 106 2.70 11.37 7.48
C CYS A 106 2.27 11.04 8.90
N GLU A 107 1.15 11.58 9.30
CA GLU A 107 0.57 11.24 10.59
C GLU A 107 -0.30 10.00 10.46
N ILE A 108 -0.35 9.21 11.54
CA ILE A 108 -1.10 7.97 11.52
C ILE A 108 -2.59 8.20 11.22
N ALA A 109 -3.16 9.28 11.71
CA ALA A 109 -4.58 9.58 11.47
C ALA A 109 -4.87 9.77 9.97
N GLU A 110 -3.97 10.45 9.26
CA GLU A 110 -4.13 10.65 7.82
C GLU A 110 -4.02 9.32 7.08
N LEU A 111 -3.04 8.52 7.43
CA LEU A 111 -2.85 7.21 6.79
C LEU A 111 -4.05 6.30 7.05
N VAL A 112 -4.54 6.25 8.27
CA VAL A 112 -5.71 5.44 8.61
C VAL A 112 -6.94 5.88 7.82
N SER A 113 -7.17 7.19 7.71
CA SER A 113 -8.30 7.70 6.94
C SER A 113 -8.25 7.21 5.48
N LYS A 114 -7.07 7.25 4.87
CA LYS A 114 -6.91 6.80 3.49
C LYS A 114 -7.01 5.28 3.36
N ILE A 115 -6.52 4.54 4.34
CA ILE A 115 -6.65 3.08 4.36
C ILE A 115 -8.13 2.69 4.42
N GLU A 116 -8.91 3.36 5.27
CA GLU A 116 -10.34 3.07 5.39
C GLU A 116 -11.08 3.34 4.08
N ALA A 117 -10.76 4.44 3.42
CA ALA A 117 -11.37 4.79 2.14
C ALA A 117 -10.99 3.77 1.05
N ALA A 118 -9.73 3.37 1.00
CA ALA A 118 -9.27 2.37 0.03
C ALA A 118 -9.93 1.02 0.28
N HIS A 119 -10.05 0.62 1.54
CA HIS A 119 -10.70 -0.63 1.91
C HIS A 119 -12.17 -0.62 1.50
N ALA A 120 -12.85 0.52 1.66
CA ALA A 120 -14.24 0.65 1.23
C ALA A 120 -14.37 0.46 -0.28
N ARG A 121 -13.44 1.02 -1.07
CA ARG A 121 -13.46 0.83 -2.53
C ARG A 121 -13.26 -0.63 -2.90
N LYS A 122 -12.36 -1.34 -2.20
CA LYS A 122 -12.16 -2.77 -2.44
C LYS A 122 -13.44 -3.55 -2.20
N ARG A 123 -14.17 -3.25 -1.11
CA ARG A 123 -15.42 -3.93 -0.81
C ARG A 123 -16.48 -3.71 -1.89
N VAL A 124 -16.51 -2.51 -2.48
CA VAL A 124 -17.42 -2.23 -3.60
C VAL A 124 -17.06 -3.11 -4.80
N LYS A 125 -15.76 -3.22 -5.11
CA LYS A 125 -15.30 -4.08 -6.20
C LYS A 125 -15.67 -5.55 -5.96
N GLU A 126 -15.54 -6.01 -4.74
CA GLU A 126 -15.88 -7.40 -4.39
C GLU A 126 -17.35 -7.70 -4.63
N LYS A 127 -18.22 -6.73 -4.37
CA LYS A 127 -19.66 -6.91 -4.58
C LYS A 127 -20.05 -6.95 -6.05
N LYS A 128 -19.24 -6.39 -6.93
CA LYS A 128 -19.49 -6.38 -8.37
C LYS A 128 -19.04 -7.65 -9.07
N ASN A 129 -18.22 -8.43 -8.39
CA ASN A 129 -17.72 -9.70 -8.92
C ASN A 129 -18.58 -10.88 -8.39
#